data_9d963d73a7ce37fd16ae2013de9b9e16
#
_entry.id   9d963d73a7ce37fd16ae2013de9b9e16
#
_cell.length_a   1.000
_cell.length_b   1.000
_cell.length_c   1.000
_cell.angle_alpha   90.00
_cell.angle_beta   90.00
_cell.angle_gamma   90.00
#
_symmetry.space_group_name_H-M   'P 1'
#
loop_
_entity.id
_entity.type
_entity.pdbx_description
1 polymer ?
#
loop_
_entity_poly.entity_id
_entity_poly.type
_entity_poly.pdbx_seq_one_letter_code
_entity_poly.pdbx_strand_id
1 'polypeptide(L)'
;MARIKTYTNDLSLNDNDKLIGTDINDSEKTKNYKLSELKSYFTSGINQQLGWGRYDDGQYVSGIKKVLIPSTDNVVPNNASNIIEVGDFSFYNGSKIFSEKANSCYIVTIAFKASISNANGYAEIKLKGGNGTPYERVTDTLTFPKGNNVEHNFSRMFQYYSDEDVVTNGLSVVINPSDTMLIWDIIFFVQRTQKSI
;
A
#
# COMPACT_ATOMS: atom_id res chain seq x y z
N MET A 1 -13.43 -33.45 -41.75
CA MET A 1 -12.69 -33.20 -40.48
C MET A 1 -11.41 -32.48 -40.83
N ALA A 2 -11.26 -31.20 -40.47
CA ALA A 2 -10.03 -30.46 -40.71
C ALA A 2 -8.93 -31.03 -39.79
N ARG A 3 -7.78 -31.40 -40.37
CA ARG A 3 -6.66 -31.94 -39.61
C ARG A 3 -5.86 -30.75 -39.01
N ILE A 4 -5.78 -30.66 -37.70
CA ILE A 4 -4.98 -29.65 -36.97
C ILE A 4 -3.52 -29.58 -37.45
N LYS A 5 -3.00 -30.67 -38.09
CA LYS A 5 -1.62 -30.76 -38.65
C LYS A 5 -1.33 -29.83 -39.85
N THR A 6 -2.34 -29.16 -40.40
CA THR A 6 -2.17 -28.29 -41.59
C THR A 6 -2.00 -26.82 -41.28
N TYR A 7 -2.06 -26.45 -39.99
CA TYR A 7 -1.87 -25.06 -39.58
C TYR A 7 -0.39 -24.80 -39.26
N THR A 8 0.18 -23.81 -39.91
CA THR A 8 1.49 -23.28 -39.53
C THR A 8 1.36 -22.56 -38.17
N ASN A 9 2.36 -22.77 -37.32
CA ASN A 9 2.42 -22.01 -36.08
C ASN A 9 2.56 -20.52 -36.39
N ASP A 10 1.63 -19.72 -35.95
CA ASP A 10 1.78 -18.26 -35.93
C ASP A 10 2.71 -17.90 -34.80
N LEU A 11 3.83 -17.26 -35.10
CA LEU A 11 4.84 -16.84 -34.13
C LEU A 11 4.63 -15.41 -33.64
N SER A 12 3.65 -14.69 -34.20
CA SER A 12 3.29 -13.33 -33.84
C SER A 12 1.83 -13.24 -33.42
N LEU A 13 1.58 -13.25 -32.10
CA LEU A 13 0.25 -13.07 -31.53
C LEU A 13 -0.21 -11.62 -31.70
N ASN A 14 -1.44 -11.43 -32.21
CA ASN A 14 -2.09 -10.14 -32.39
C ASN A 14 -3.32 -10.04 -31.50
N ASP A 15 -3.68 -8.84 -31.04
CA ASP A 15 -4.84 -8.58 -30.18
C ASP A 15 -6.19 -9.04 -30.82
N ASN A 16 -6.25 -9.15 -32.16
CA ASN A 16 -7.42 -9.64 -32.89
C ASN A 16 -7.44 -11.15 -33.11
N ASP A 17 -6.38 -11.87 -32.76
CA ASP A 17 -6.37 -13.32 -32.84
C ASP A 17 -7.41 -13.92 -31.89
N LYS A 18 -7.94 -15.07 -32.26
CA LYS A 18 -9.03 -15.71 -31.55
C LYS A 18 -8.60 -17.06 -30.99
N LEU A 19 -8.96 -17.29 -29.75
CA LEU A 19 -8.93 -18.61 -29.12
C LEU A 19 -10.31 -19.22 -29.14
N ILE A 20 -10.36 -20.53 -29.34
CA ILE A 20 -11.61 -21.30 -29.26
C ILE A 20 -11.73 -21.89 -27.86
N GLY A 21 -12.84 -21.65 -27.20
CA GLY A 21 -13.15 -22.18 -25.88
C GLY A 21 -14.62 -22.53 -25.73
N THR A 22 -14.98 -23.12 -24.61
CA THR A 22 -16.36 -23.45 -24.23
C THR A 22 -16.90 -22.42 -23.26
N ASP A 23 -18.13 -21.96 -23.47
CA ASP A 23 -18.80 -21.06 -22.54
C ASP A 23 -19.75 -21.88 -21.65
N ILE A 24 -19.38 -22.03 -20.39
CA ILE A 24 -20.15 -22.78 -19.39
C ILE A 24 -21.52 -22.14 -19.09
N ASN A 25 -21.64 -20.81 -19.26
CA ASN A 25 -22.88 -20.08 -19.01
C ASN A 25 -23.84 -20.13 -20.20
N ASP A 26 -23.41 -20.62 -21.37
CA ASP A 26 -24.24 -20.77 -22.57
C ASP A 26 -24.28 -22.22 -23.04
N SER A 27 -24.65 -23.13 -22.13
CA SER A 27 -24.83 -24.57 -22.41
C SER A 27 -23.62 -25.20 -23.09
N GLU A 28 -22.40 -24.83 -22.66
CA GLU A 28 -21.13 -25.35 -23.16
C GLU A 28 -20.93 -25.15 -24.67
N LYS A 29 -21.55 -24.14 -25.27
CA LYS A 29 -21.33 -23.82 -26.68
C LYS A 29 -19.92 -23.38 -26.94
N THR A 30 -19.36 -23.80 -28.05
CA THR A 30 -18.05 -23.35 -28.52
C THR A 30 -18.10 -21.89 -28.95
N LYS A 31 -17.25 -21.06 -28.39
CA LYS A 31 -17.12 -19.63 -28.70
C LYS A 31 -15.68 -19.25 -29.05
N ASN A 32 -15.55 -18.16 -29.80
CA ASN A 32 -14.28 -17.53 -30.10
C ASN A 32 -14.06 -16.36 -29.14
N TYR A 33 -12.95 -16.35 -28.45
CA TYR A 33 -12.50 -15.28 -27.58
C TYR A 33 -11.35 -14.53 -28.22
N LYS A 34 -11.38 -13.20 -28.27
CA LYS A 34 -10.26 -12.41 -28.75
C LYS A 34 -9.14 -12.39 -27.72
N LEU A 35 -7.89 -12.39 -28.18
CA LEU A 35 -6.74 -12.25 -27.29
C LEU A 35 -6.77 -10.94 -26.50
N SER A 36 -7.27 -9.85 -27.10
CA SER A 36 -7.45 -8.58 -26.39
C SER A 36 -8.41 -8.68 -25.18
N GLU A 37 -9.48 -9.49 -25.29
CA GLU A 37 -10.43 -9.71 -24.19
C GLU A 37 -9.80 -10.53 -23.07
N LEU A 38 -9.04 -11.58 -23.43
CA LEU A 38 -8.30 -12.39 -22.45
C LEU A 38 -7.20 -11.57 -21.77
N LYS A 39 -6.45 -10.76 -22.52
CA LYS A 39 -5.44 -9.86 -21.98
C LYS A 39 -6.07 -8.87 -21.00
N SER A 40 -7.21 -8.27 -21.35
CA SER A 40 -7.96 -7.37 -20.48
C SER A 40 -8.42 -8.08 -19.20
N TYR A 41 -8.93 -9.31 -19.32
CA TYR A 41 -9.36 -10.11 -18.19
C TYR A 41 -8.20 -10.41 -17.23
N PHE A 42 -7.06 -10.87 -17.76
CA PHE A 42 -5.89 -11.17 -16.94
C PHE A 42 -5.23 -9.92 -16.37
N THR A 43 -5.10 -8.86 -17.15
CA THR A 43 -4.52 -7.59 -16.65
C THR A 43 -5.42 -6.89 -15.65
N SER A 44 -6.72 -6.88 -15.84
CA SER A 44 -7.65 -6.32 -14.86
C SER A 44 -7.63 -7.13 -13.56
N GLY A 45 -7.60 -8.47 -13.65
CA GLY A 45 -7.47 -9.35 -12.49
C GLY A 45 -6.17 -9.11 -11.70
N ILE A 46 -5.04 -8.94 -12.39
CA ILE A 46 -3.75 -8.64 -11.74
C ILE A 46 -3.75 -7.24 -11.14
N ASN A 47 -4.19 -6.22 -11.86
CA ASN A 47 -4.26 -4.85 -11.36
C ASN A 47 -5.26 -4.69 -10.22
N GLN A 48 -6.35 -5.46 -10.23
CA GLN A 48 -7.31 -5.49 -9.12
C GLN A 48 -6.78 -6.23 -7.89
N GLN A 49 -5.87 -7.19 -8.08
CA GLN A 49 -5.27 -7.93 -6.96
C GLN A 49 -4.07 -7.20 -6.35
N LEU A 50 -3.27 -6.52 -7.15
CA LEU A 50 -2.03 -5.87 -6.76
C LEU A 50 -2.14 -4.36 -7.02
N GLY A 51 -2.63 -3.62 -6.06
CA GLY A 51 -2.60 -2.16 -6.11
C GLY A 51 -1.51 -1.59 -5.20
N TRP A 52 -1.02 -0.41 -5.50
CA TRP A 52 -0.12 0.31 -4.61
C TRP A 52 -0.34 1.82 -4.69
N GLY A 53 0.02 2.49 -3.62
CA GLY A 53 0.02 3.94 -3.55
C GLY A 53 1.27 4.46 -2.84
N ARG A 54 1.81 5.57 -3.35
CA ARG A 54 2.84 6.37 -2.71
C ARG A 54 2.27 7.71 -2.32
N TYR A 55 2.52 8.10 -1.10
CA TYR A 55 2.02 9.32 -0.51
C TYR A 55 3.15 10.06 0.19
N ASP A 56 3.26 11.33 0.00
CA ASP A 56 4.12 12.19 0.80
C ASP A 56 3.38 13.46 1.19
N ASP A 57 3.81 14.11 2.24
CA ASP A 57 3.17 15.32 2.76
C ASP A 57 3.71 16.61 2.12
N GLY A 58 4.42 16.49 1.00
CA GLY A 58 5.08 17.61 0.31
C GLY A 58 6.38 18.06 0.97
N GLN A 59 6.69 17.57 2.15
CA GLN A 59 7.91 17.92 2.88
C GLN A 59 9.15 17.28 2.27
N TYR A 60 8.98 16.18 1.52
CA TYR A 60 10.06 15.52 0.81
C TYR A 60 10.81 16.44 -0.15
N VAL A 61 10.10 17.38 -0.76
CA VAL A 61 10.70 18.36 -1.69
C VAL A 61 11.15 19.63 -0.97
N SER A 62 10.54 19.96 0.16
CA SER A 62 10.74 21.24 0.87
C SER A 62 11.75 21.17 2.01
N GLY A 63 12.08 19.97 2.51
CA GLY A 63 12.96 19.79 3.68
C GLY A 63 12.38 20.40 4.97
N ILE A 64 11.08 20.72 5.00
CA ILE A 64 10.41 21.29 6.17
C ILE A 64 10.32 20.22 7.26
N LYS A 65 10.85 20.55 8.43
CA LYS A 65 10.82 19.66 9.59
C LYS A 65 9.52 19.85 10.37
N LYS A 66 8.86 18.72 10.65
CA LYS A 66 7.67 18.67 11.49
C LYS A 66 8.08 18.27 12.90
N VAL A 67 7.55 19.00 13.89
CA VAL A 67 7.77 18.68 15.31
C VAL A 67 6.75 17.64 15.76
N LEU A 68 7.21 16.54 16.33
CA LEU A 68 6.39 15.55 16.99
C LEU A 68 6.42 15.78 18.49
N ILE A 69 5.23 15.74 19.09
CA ILE A 69 5.02 16.00 20.53
C ILE A 69 5.42 14.75 21.31
N PRO A 70 6.28 14.85 22.32
CA PRO A 70 6.69 13.72 23.13
C PRO A 70 5.51 13.10 23.90
N SER A 71 5.61 11.79 24.10
CA SER A 71 4.62 10.98 24.82
C SER A 71 3.19 11.10 24.28
N THR A 72 3.06 11.39 22.99
CA THR A 72 1.80 11.55 22.28
C THR A 72 1.85 10.80 20.95
N ASP A 73 0.73 10.23 20.57
CA ASP A 73 0.56 9.61 19.25
C ASP A 73 0.43 10.68 18.18
N ASN A 74 1.48 10.85 17.38
CA ASN A 74 1.47 11.77 16.25
C ASN A 74 1.17 10.99 14.97
N VAL A 75 0.08 11.33 14.28
CA VAL A 75 -0.26 10.72 12.99
C VAL A 75 0.72 11.18 11.91
N VAL A 76 1.25 10.24 11.14
CA VAL A 76 2.27 10.48 10.11
C VAL A 76 2.00 9.60 8.87
N PRO A 77 2.03 10.13 7.64
CA PRO A 77 1.96 11.54 7.30
C PRO A 77 0.61 12.14 7.69
N ASN A 78 0.53 13.45 7.75
CA ASN A 78 -0.72 14.16 7.94
C ASN A 78 -0.90 15.11 6.76
N ASN A 79 -1.94 14.90 5.95
CA ASN A 79 -2.22 15.62 4.71
C ASN A 79 -1.20 15.33 3.59
N ALA A 80 -1.25 14.13 3.01
CA ALA A 80 -0.48 13.82 1.81
C ALA A 80 -0.84 14.79 0.68
N SER A 81 0.16 15.44 0.10
CA SER A 81 0.01 16.40 -0.98
C SER A 81 0.43 15.85 -2.35
N ASN A 82 1.35 14.89 -2.37
CA ASN A 82 1.76 14.20 -3.58
C ASN A 82 1.29 12.74 -3.52
N ILE A 83 0.35 12.40 -4.39
CA ILE A 83 -0.28 11.08 -4.41
C ILE A 83 -0.01 10.44 -5.77
N ILE A 84 0.57 9.24 -5.74
CA ILE A 84 0.72 8.37 -6.90
C ILE A 84 0.07 7.05 -6.55
N GLU A 85 -0.97 6.67 -7.25
CA GLU A 85 -1.71 5.43 -7.04
C GLU A 85 -1.79 4.61 -8.32
N VAL A 86 -1.67 3.30 -8.18
CA VAL A 86 -1.85 2.32 -9.25
C VAL A 86 -2.77 1.23 -8.74
N GLY A 87 -3.85 1.00 -9.47
CA GLY A 87 -4.89 0.03 -9.12
C GLY A 87 -6.28 0.65 -9.22
N ASP A 88 -7.24 -0.06 -8.69
CA ASP A 88 -8.66 0.26 -8.76
C ASP A 88 -9.23 0.87 -7.46
N PHE A 89 -8.37 1.11 -6.48
CA PHE A 89 -8.76 1.57 -5.15
C PHE A 89 -7.76 2.58 -4.60
N SER A 90 -8.27 3.64 -3.97
CA SER A 90 -7.45 4.60 -3.22
C SER A 90 -7.20 4.08 -1.80
N PHE A 91 -5.94 3.84 -1.47
CA PHE A 91 -5.55 3.25 -0.19
C PHE A 91 -5.42 4.25 0.94
N TYR A 92 -5.48 5.55 0.65
CA TYR A 92 -5.17 6.58 1.64
C TYR A 92 -6.00 7.84 1.42
N ASN A 93 -6.55 8.39 2.50
CA ASN A 93 -7.41 9.59 2.44
C ASN A 93 -6.77 10.86 3.04
N GLY A 94 -5.43 10.88 3.17
CA GLY A 94 -4.71 12.02 3.76
C GLY A 94 -4.32 11.81 5.24
N SER A 95 -4.92 10.86 5.95
CA SER A 95 -4.59 10.57 7.35
C SER A 95 -4.67 9.09 7.71
N LYS A 96 -5.43 8.30 6.95
CA LYS A 96 -5.68 6.89 7.23
C LYS A 96 -5.51 6.03 5.99
N ILE A 97 -5.05 4.80 6.22
CA ILE A 97 -4.99 3.72 5.24
C ILE A 97 -6.29 2.95 5.31
N PHE A 98 -6.89 2.68 4.17
CA PHE A 98 -8.10 1.89 4.04
C PHE A 98 -7.83 0.59 3.29
N SER A 99 -8.68 -0.38 3.52
CA SER A 99 -8.78 -1.61 2.75
C SER A 99 -10.09 -1.63 1.97
N GLU A 100 -10.06 -2.14 0.76
CA GLU A 100 -11.28 -2.33 -0.03
C GLU A 100 -12.17 -3.44 0.54
N LYS A 101 -11.54 -4.52 1.01
CA LYS A 101 -12.21 -5.71 1.57
C LYS A 101 -11.47 -6.23 2.79
N ALA A 102 -12.22 -6.78 3.74
CA ALA A 102 -11.66 -7.58 4.83
C ALA A 102 -10.93 -8.83 4.29
N ASN A 103 -9.99 -9.35 5.06
CA ASN A 103 -9.11 -10.47 4.72
C ASN A 103 -8.18 -10.23 3.51
N SER A 104 -8.01 -9.00 3.09
CA SER A 104 -6.97 -8.62 2.14
C SER A 104 -5.65 -8.37 2.88
N CYS A 105 -4.53 -8.66 2.22
CA CYS A 105 -3.20 -8.49 2.80
C CYS A 105 -2.52 -7.24 2.23
N TYR A 106 -1.89 -6.47 3.10
CA TYR A 106 -1.21 -5.23 2.77
C TYR A 106 0.18 -5.15 3.39
N ILE A 107 1.07 -4.47 2.68
CA ILE A 107 2.36 -4.00 3.18
C ILE A 107 2.32 -2.48 3.22
N VAL A 108 2.67 -1.92 4.37
CA VAL A 108 2.85 -0.49 4.58
C VAL A 108 4.31 -0.24 4.85
N THR A 109 4.94 0.60 4.05
CA THR A 109 6.30 1.06 4.26
C THR A 109 6.30 2.56 4.53
N ILE A 110 6.98 2.97 5.58
CA ILE A 110 7.24 4.37 5.86
C ILE A 110 8.76 4.60 5.91
N ALA A 111 9.24 5.60 5.19
CA ALA A 111 10.62 6.05 5.22
C ALA A 111 10.66 7.55 5.54
N PHE A 112 11.59 7.95 6.38
CA PHE A 112 11.73 9.34 6.82
C PHE A 112 13.10 9.60 7.44
N LYS A 113 13.43 10.87 7.55
CA LYS A 113 14.52 11.35 8.37
C LYS A 113 14.01 11.89 9.69
N ALA A 114 14.77 11.69 10.75
CA ALA A 114 14.40 12.20 12.06
C ALA A 114 15.62 12.55 12.92
N SER A 115 15.38 13.42 13.90
CA SER A 115 16.28 13.66 15.00
C SER A 115 15.50 13.82 16.30
N ILE A 116 16.08 13.44 17.41
CA ILE A 116 15.48 13.57 18.75
C ILE A 116 16.39 14.40 19.66
N SER A 117 15.79 15.17 20.57
CA SER A 117 16.52 16.09 21.42
C SER A 117 17.35 15.42 22.51
N ASN A 118 17.00 14.21 22.92
CA ASN A 118 17.68 13.48 24.01
C ASN A 118 18.63 12.42 23.45
N ALA A 119 19.81 12.30 24.05
CA ALA A 119 20.84 11.33 23.67
C ALA A 119 20.42 9.86 23.80
N ASN A 120 19.48 9.56 24.69
CA ASN A 120 18.92 8.22 24.90
C ASN A 120 17.43 8.15 24.45
N GLY A 121 17.04 9.06 23.58
CA GLY A 121 15.68 9.12 23.07
C GLY A 121 15.32 7.89 22.22
N TYR A 122 14.07 7.55 22.26
CA TYR A 122 13.46 6.52 21.42
C TYR A 122 12.10 7.00 20.91
N ALA A 123 11.55 6.32 19.94
CA ALA A 123 10.18 6.53 19.51
C ALA A 123 9.53 5.20 19.18
N GLU A 124 8.27 5.04 19.55
CA GLU A 124 7.45 3.92 19.10
C GLU A 124 6.74 4.30 17.81
N ILE A 125 6.83 3.43 16.81
CA ILE A 125 6.05 3.55 15.57
C ILE A 125 4.99 2.45 15.55
N LYS A 126 3.74 2.81 15.28
CA LYS A 126 2.60 1.91 15.44
C LYS A 126 1.64 2.02 14.27
N LEU A 127 1.00 0.89 13.92
CA LEU A 127 -0.25 0.89 13.17
C LEU A 127 -1.41 0.86 14.16
N LYS A 128 -2.22 1.91 14.16
CA LYS A 128 -3.42 2.01 15.00
C LYS A 128 -4.69 2.00 14.17
N GLY A 129 -5.65 1.17 14.55
CA GLY A 129 -6.98 1.09 13.97
C GLY A 129 -8.08 1.37 14.98
N GLY A 130 -9.32 1.37 14.53
CA GLY A 130 -10.49 1.53 15.36
C GLY A 130 -11.11 2.93 15.31
N ASN A 131 -12.39 2.96 15.68
CA ASN A 131 -13.17 4.18 15.84
C ASN A 131 -13.55 4.35 17.31
N GLY A 132 -13.11 5.45 17.92
CA GLY A 132 -13.40 5.77 19.31
C GLY A 132 -12.50 5.09 20.34
N THR A 133 -12.11 3.84 20.18
CA THR A 133 -11.13 3.15 21.01
C THR A 133 -10.01 2.60 20.13
N PRO A 134 -9.00 3.40 19.83
CA PRO A 134 -7.89 2.96 18.97
C PRO A 134 -7.16 1.77 19.60
N TYR A 135 -6.89 0.74 18.79
CA TYR A 135 -6.09 -0.41 19.20
C TYR A 135 -4.83 -0.52 18.33
N GLU A 136 -3.78 -1.05 18.93
CA GLU A 136 -2.48 -1.24 18.26
C GLU A 136 -2.48 -2.57 17.53
N ARG A 137 -2.17 -2.55 16.23
CA ARG A 137 -2.00 -3.79 15.45
C ARG A 137 -0.56 -4.23 15.37
N VAL A 138 0.33 -3.27 15.24
CA VAL A 138 1.78 -3.53 15.15
C VAL A 138 2.49 -2.38 15.84
N THR A 139 3.52 -2.70 16.60
CA THR A 139 4.39 -1.72 17.26
C THR A 139 5.85 -2.08 17.01
N ASP A 140 6.66 -1.10 16.68
CA ASP A 140 8.12 -1.20 16.57
C ASP A 140 8.77 -0.02 17.30
N THR A 141 10.03 -0.17 17.71
CA THR A 141 10.78 0.86 18.42
C THR A 141 11.92 1.40 17.58
N LEU A 142 11.94 2.71 17.43
CA LEU A 142 13.03 3.45 16.78
C LEU A 142 14.00 3.90 17.87
N THR A 143 15.26 3.54 17.74
CA THR A 143 16.33 3.98 18.65
C THR A 143 17.20 5.02 17.97
N PHE A 144 17.67 5.99 18.75
CA PHE A 144 18.53 7.08 18.29
C PHE A 144 19.90 6.99 18.97
N PRO A 145 20.83 6.17 18.44
CA PRO A 145 22.09 5.83 19.14
C PRO A 145 22.99 7.02 19.45
N LYS A 146 22.77 8.15 18.80
CA LYS A 146 23.56 9.37 18.98
C LYS A 146 22.67 10.58 19.25
N GLY A 147 21.51 10.47 19.85
CA GLY A 147 20.55 11.54 20.11
C GLY A 147 21.08 12.98 19.97
N ASN A 148 20.67 13.93 20.74
CA ASN A 148 21.14 15.32 20.67
C ASN A 148 21.01 15.96 19.28
N ASN A 149 19.83 15.80 18.64
CA ASN A 149 19.53 16.37 17.32
C ASN A 149 20.38 15.86 16.15
N VAL A 150 21.02 14.70 16.29
CA VAL A 150 21.70 14.04 15.17
C VAL A 150 20.65 13.44 14.22
N GLU A 151 20.86 13.64 12.92
CA GLU A 151 19.99 13.09 11.87
C GLU A 151 20.16 11.58 11.76
N HIS A 152 19.02 10.88 11.68
CA HIS A 152 18.92 9.46 11.42
C HIS A 152 17.94 9.20 10.29
N ASN A 153 18.22 8.19 9.47
CA ASN A 153 17.34 7.71 8.43
C ASN A 153 16.63 6.44 8.90
N PHE A 154 15.34 6.42 8.80
CA PHE A 154 14.51 5.28 9.15
C PHE A 154 13.72 4.77 7.95
N SER A 155 13.57 3.47 7.88
CA SER A 155 12.59 2.80 7.01
C SER A 155 11.98 1.65 7.80
N ARG A 156 10.65 1.59 7.81
CA ARG A 156 9.91 0.54 8.52
C ARG A 156 8.85 -0.01 7.60
N MET A 157 8.68 -1.31 7.65
CA MET A 157 7.72 -2.05 6.85
C MET A 157 6.82 -2.87 7.80
N PHE A 158 5.53 -2.70 7.62
CA PHE A 158 4.51 -3.42 8.37
C PHE A 158 3.65 -4.23 7.40
N GLN A 159 3.37 -5.47 7.78
CA GLN A 159 2.42 -6.31 7.08
C GLN A 159 1.18 -6.50 7.96
N TYR A 160 0.00 -6.41 7.37
CA TYR A 160 -1.23 -6.65 8.08
C TYR A 160 -2.29 -7.29 7.20
N TYR A 161 -3.21 -8.02 7.84
CA TYR A 161 -4.46 -8.44 7.25
C TYR A 161 -5.56 -7.47 7.67
N SER A 162 -6.34 -7.02 6.69
CA SER A 162 -7.47 -6.14 6.96
C SER A 162 -8.66 -6.94 7.54
N ASP A 163 -9.41 -6.30 8.40
CA ASP A 163 -10.72 -6.73 8.86
C ASP A 163 -11.77 -5.67 8.52
N GLU A 164 -13.02 -5.89 8.92
CA GLU A 164 -14.13 -4.97 8.67
C GLU A 164 -13.90 -3.59 9.31
N ASP A 165 -13.16 -3.53 10.41
CA ASP A 165 -12.84 -2.25 11.04
C ASP A 165 -11.86 -1.44 10.20
N VAL A 166 -10.84 -2.07 9.61
CA VAL A 166 -9.91 -1.38 8.69
C VAL A 166 -10.61 -0.94 7.41
N VAL A 167 -11.56 -1.72 6.92
CA VAL A 167 -12.40 -1.32 5.76
C VAL A 167 -13.21 -0.07 6.08
N THR A 168 -13.80 -0.01 7.26
CA THR A 168 -14.71 1.07 7.65
C THR A 168 -13.97 2.30 8.21
N ASN A 169 -13.02 2.09 9.09
CA ASN A 169 -12.41 3.15 9.91
C ASN A 169 -10.96 3.45 9.54
N GLY A 170 -10.31 2.58 8.76
CA GLY A 170 -8.92 2.71 8.35
C GLY A 170 -7.90 2.49 9.46
N LEU A 171 -6.61 2.52 9.07
CA LEU A 171 -5.45 2.48 9.96
C LEU A 171 -4.67 3.78 9.87
N SER A 172 -4.14 4.25 10.99
CA SER A 172 -3.18 5.34 11.05
C SER A 172 -1.79 4.82 11.39
N VAL A 173 -0.77 5.36 10.73
CA VAL A 173 0.62 5.24 11.22
C VAL A 173 0.82 6.35 12.23
N VAL A 174 1.25 6.00 13.43
CA VAL A 174 1.53 6.97 14.48
C VAL A 174 2.95 6.78 15.01
N ILE A 175 3.58 7.88 15.37
CA ILE A 175 4.88 7.91 16.04
C ILE A 175 4.70 8.57 17.40
N ASN A 176 5.13 7.86 18.44
CA ASN A 176 5.10 8.34 19.82
C ASN A 176 6.54 8.46 20.34
N PRO A 177 7.16 9.65 20.27
CA PRO A 177 8.51 9.84 20.72
C PRO A 177 8.60 10.07 22.25
N SER A 178 9.70 9.62 22.86
CA SER A 178 10.00 9.87 24.28
C SER A 178 10.32 11.32 24.60
N ASP A 179 10.81 12.05 23.61
CA ASP A 179 11.26 13.43 23.70
C ASP A 179 10.87 14.20 22.43
N THR A 180 11.07 15.51 22.40
CA THR A 180 10.84 16.30 21.20
C THR A 180 11.61 15.74 20.01
N MET A 181 10.89 15.36 18.97
CA MET A 181 11.41 14.76 17.76
C MET A 181 11.07 15.62 16.57
N LEU A 182 12.03 15.80 15.67
CA LEU A 182 11.81 16.41 14.37
C LEU A 182 11.77 15.29 13.32
N ILE A 183 10.84 15.37 12.39
CA ILE A 183 10.70 14.43 11.28
C ILE A 183 10.57 15.19 9.96
N TRP A 184 11.17 14.67 8.89
CA TRP A 184 11.09 15.25 7.54
C TRP A 184 11.38 14.22 6.46
N ASP A 185 11.24 14.58 5.19
CA ASP A 185 11.41 13.71 4.03
C ASP A 185 10.57 12.41 4.15
N ILE A 186 9.31 12.56 4.55
CA ILE A 186 8.42 11.43 4.83
C ILE A 186 7.91 10.87 3.50
N ILE A 187 8.15 9.58 3.27
CA ILE A 187 7.58 8.80 2.18
C ILE A 187 6.77 7.66 2.79
N PHE A 188 5.54 7.56 2.36
CA PHE A 188 4.63 6.54 2.79
C PHE A 188 4.19 5.71 1.57
N PHE A 189 4.27 4.41 1.67
CA PHE A 189 3.95 3.50 0.60
C PHE A 189 3.02 2.40 1.10
N VAL A 190 1.92 2.19 0.41
CA VAL A 190 0.97 1.12 0.68
C VAL A 190 0.91 0.20 -0.53
N GLN A 191 1.03 -1.09 -0.31
CA GLN A 191 0.91 -2.10 -1.34
C GLN A 191 -0.06 -3.18 -0.91
N ARG A 192 -1.06 -3.45 -1.72
CA ARG A 192 -1.91 -4.63 -1.58
C ARG A 192 -1.18 -5.82 -2.18
N THR A 193 -0.92 -6.85 -1.38
CA THR A 193 -0.24 -8.09 -1.80
C THR A 193 -1.22 -9.22 -2.11
N GLN A 194 -2.41 -9.14 -1.53
CA GLN A 194 -3.50 -10.10 -1.76
C GLN A 194 -4.83 -9.39 -1.59
N LYS A 195 -5.72 -9.56 -2.55
CA LYS A 195 -7.14 -9.16 -2.46
C LYS A 195 -7.97 -10.36 -2.02
N SER A 196 -8.84 -10.15 -1.04
CA SER A 196 -9.86 -11.15 -0.68
C SER A 196 -10.85 -11.31 -1.84
N ILE A 197 -11.24 -12.54 -2.13
CA ILE A 197 -12.20 -12.90 -3.17
C ILE A 197 -13.64 -12.65 -2.69
#